data_41a8d63a6e977367d3f852373a34a917
#
_entry.id   41a8d63a6e977367d3f852373a34a917
#
_cell.length_a   1.000
_cell.length_b   1.000
_cell.length_c   1.000
_cell.angle_alpha   90.00
_cell.angle_beta   90.00
_cell.angle_gamma   90.00
#
_symmetry.space_group_name_H-M   'P 1'
#
loop_
_entity.id
_entity.type
_entity.pdbx_description
1 polymer ?
#
loop_
_entity_poly.entity_id
_entity_poly.type
_entity_poly.pdbx_seq_one_letter_code
_entity_poly.pdbx_strand_id
1 'polypeptide(L)'
;MPTQPLVSIDAVPLVVHGGQLCVVTGLRLFEPFIGQAALPGVLLNGNERLEEAVKRALLSKTGINSYRFMVHTAVFDDFERDERGPTLSIAHLVILEQVPENDSVRVYPLSQLPTLPFDHNQIISQACAVLLDSLWVNAELTRALLGENFTTADVVARMKELAAAAGRAEPVVNNVGRALSSNKSIRKLDAVPQGTGRPPASWQWV
;
A
#
# COMPACT_ATOMS: atom_id res chain seq x y z
N MET A 1 -20.18 10.19 31.87
CA MET A 1 -20.40 8.94 31.13
C MET A 1 -19.12 8.62 30.38
N PRO A 2 -18.67 7.38 30.28
CA PRO A 2 -17.52 7.07 29.47
C PRO A 2 -17.84 7.47 28.01
N THR A 3 -17.00 8.30 27.44
CA THR A 3 -17.11 8.69 26.02
C THR A 3 -16.70 7.49 25.17
N GLN A 4 -17.57 7.01 24.33
CA GLN A 4 -17.21 5.94 23.39
C GLN A 4 -16.16 6.48 22.41
N PRO A 5 -15.09 5.73 22.11
CA PRO A 5 -14.13 6.14 21.11
C PRO A 5 -14.78 6.21 19.72
N LEU A 6 -14.33 7.17 18.92
CA LEU A 6 -14.66 7.20 17.49
C LEU A 6 -13.92 6.06 16.78
N VAL A 7 -14.50 5.57 15.71
CA VAL A 7 -13.86 4.58 14.83
C VAL A 7 -13.54 5.25 13.50
N SER A 8 -12.26 5.40 13.18
CA SER A 8 -11.79 5.82 11.86
C SER A 8 -11.44 4.61 11.00
N ILE A 9 -11.62 4.76 9.71
CA ILE A 9 -11.19 3.82 8.68
C ILE A 9 -10.15 4.54 7.84
N ASP A 10 -8.91 4.07 7.89
CA ASP A 10 -7.79 4.66 7.17
C ASP A 10 -7.32 3.71 6.06
N ALA A 11 -7.18 4.22 4.84
CA ALA A 11 -6.68 3.46 3.70
C ALA A 11 -5.21 3.79 3.43
N VAL A 12 -4.41 2.78 3.10
CA VAL A 12 -3.03 2.89 2.63
C VAL A 12 -3.00 2.51 1.14
N PRO A 13 -3.26 3.45 0.23
CA PRO A 13 -3.23 3.17 -1.19
C PRO A 13 -1.79 3.14 -1.69
N LEU A 14 -1.34 1.98 -2.15
CA LEU A 14 -0.01 1.78 -2.75
C LEU A 14 -0.12 1.60 -4.26
N VAL A 15 0.84 2.14 -4.98
CA VAL A 15 0.95 2.09 -6.43
C VAL A 15 2.40 1.97 -6.86
N VAL A 16 2.68 1.24 -7.93
CA VAL A 16 3.99 1.28 -8.59
C VAL A 16 3.98 2.44 -9.57
N HIS A 17 4.76 3.48 -9.29
CA HIS A 17 4.86 4.67 -10.12
C HIS A 17 6.33 5.04 -10.35
N GLY A 18 6.71 5.29 -11.61
CA GLY A 18 8.12 5.56 -11.96
C GLY A 18 9.08 4.44 -11.58
N GLY A 19 8.62 3.18 -11.55
CA GLY A 19 9.41 2.02 -11.14
C GLY A 19 9.57 1.83 -9.63
N GLN A 20 9.02 2.72 -8.80
CA GLN A 20 9.09 2.69 -7.34
C GLN A 20 7.73 2.41 -6.72
N LEU A 21 7.71 1.81 -5.54
CA LEU A 21 6.50 1.65 -4.73
C LEU A 21 6.22 2.96 -3.99
N CYS A 22 5.06 3.53 -4.26
CA CYS A 22 4.63 4.82 -3.74
C CYS A 22 3.35 4.67 -2.93
N VAL A 23 3.16 5.55 -1.95
CA VAL A 23 1.88 5.75 -1.26
C VAL A 23 1.18 6.97 -1.84
N VAL A 24 -0.14 6.84 -2.01
CA VAL A 24 -1.02 7.93 -2.46
C VAL A 24 -1.73 8.52 -1.25
N THR A 25 -1.63 9.84 -1.09
CA THR A 25 -2.25 10.60 0.00
C THR A 25 -3.16 11.70 -0.56
N GLY A 26 -4.09 12.19 0.24
CA GLY A 26 -4.90 13.36 -0.09
C GLY A 26 -4.52 14.57 0.76
N LEU A 27 -4.73 15.77 0.25
CA LEU A 27 -4.60 16.98 1.05
C LEU A 27 -5.78 17.12 2.02
N ARG A 28 -5.49 17.41 3.27
CA ARG A 28 -6.52 17.66 4.28
C ARG A 28 -7.22 19.00 4.03
N LEU A 29 -8.53 18.98 4.06
CA LEU A 29 -9.38 20.17 3.85
C LEU A 29 -9.84 20.82 5.18
N PHE A 30 -9.66 20.13 6.31
CA PHE A 30 -10.15 20.56 7.62
C PHE A 30 -9.09 20.37 8.69
N GLU A 31 -9.21 21.15 9.76
CA GLU A 31 -8.40 20.98 10.98
C GLU A 31 -8.62 19.60 11.63
N PRO A 32 -7.64 19.09 12.36
CA PRO A 32 -6.26 19.57 12.43
C PRO A 32 -5.48 19.26 11.15
N PHE A 33 -4.35 19.94 10.95
CA PHE A 33 -3.40 19.74 9.85
C PHE A 33 -3.93 20.09 8.45
N ILE A 34 -4.77 21.12 8.33
CA ILE A 34 -5.27 21.61 7.03
C ILE A 34 -4.12 21.87 6.04
N GLY A 35 -4.29 21.44 4.79
CA GLY A 35 -3.30 21.59 3.72
C GLY A 35 -2.16 20.57 3.77
N GLN A 36 -2.04 19.75 4.80
CA GLN A 36 -1.04 18.71 4.86
C GLN A 36 -1.53 17.43 4.15
N ALA A 37 -0.58 16.68 3.60
CA ALA A 37 -0.84 15.37 3.02
C ALA A 37 -1.15 14.35 4.14
N ALA A 38 -2.15 13.51 3.94
CA ALA A 38 -2.55 12.49 4.91
C ALA A 38 -3.12 11.27 4.19
N LEU A 39 -3.15 10.12 4.86
CA LEU A 39 -3.88 8.96 4.36
C LEU A 39 -5.36 9.31 4.16
N PRO A 40 -6.01 8.79 3.11
CA PRO A 40 -7.45 8.91 2.98
C PRO A 40 -8.14 8.16 4.12
N GLY A 41 -8.81 8.91 4.97
CA GLY A 41 -9.50 8.39 6.16
C GLY A 41 -10.87 9.04 6.37
N VAL A 42 -11.78 8.29 6.99
CA VAL A 42 -13.13 8.74 7.36
C VAL A 42 -13.56 8.11 8.68
N LEU A 43 -14.46 8.76 9.40
CA LEU A 43 -15.15 8.10 10.50
C LEU A 43 -16.17 7.10 9.95
N LEU A 44 -16.29 5.95 10.60
CA LEU A 44 -17.28 4.94 10.27
C LEU A 44 -18.70 5.44 10.56
N ASN A 45 -19.61 5.29 9.62
CA ASN A 45 -21.02 5.60 9.82
C ASN A 45 -21.76 4.42 10.48
N GLY A 46 -22.85 4.69 11.20
CA GLY A 46 -23.53 3.69 12.03
C GLY A 46 -24.06 2.44 11.31
N ASN A 47 -24.31 2.51 10.00
CA ASN A 47 -24.83 1.39 9.19
C ASN A 47 -23.94 1.06 8.00
N GLU A 48 -22.65 1.41 8.06
CA GLU A 48 -21.69 1.25 6.98
C GLU A 48 -20.74 0.07 7.27
N ARG A 49 -20.47 -0.74 6.27
CA ARG A 49 -19.44 -1.78 6.37
C ARG A 49 -18.04 -1.16 6.22
N LEU A 50 -17.03 -1.80 6.81
CA LEU A 50 -15.65 -1.31 6.73
C LEU A 50 -15.19 -1.08 5.28
N GLU A 51 -15.50 -2.03 4.40
CA GLU A 51 -15.15 -1.94 2.99
C GLU A 51 -15.81 -0.75 2.28
N GLU A 52 -17.05 -0.43 2.63
CA GLU A 52 -17.77 0.74 2.10
C GLU A 52 -17.13 2.04 2.59
N ALA A 53 -16.74 2.09 3.86
CA ALA A 53 -16.02 3.22 4.43
C ALA A 53 -14.66 3.44 3.77
N VAL A 54 -13.89 2.37 3.47
CA VAL A 54 -12.64 2.47 2.69
C VAL A 54 -12.90 3.06 1.32
N LYS A 55 -13.88 2.56 0.57
CA LYS A 55 -14.24 3.09 -0.76
C LYS A 55 -14.63 4.56 -0.68
N ARG A 56 -15.42 4.94 0.32
CA ARG A 56 -15.81 6.33 0.58
C ARG A 56 -14.60 7.21 0.92
N ALA A 57 -13.67 6.72 1.75
CA ALA A 57 -12.44 7.43 2.08
C ALA A 57 -11.60 7.70 0.83
N LEU A 58 -11.35 6.66 0.02
CA LEU A 58 -10.61 6.75 -1.22
C LEU A 58 -11.25 7.76 -2.19
N LEU A 59 -12.54 7.60 -2.47
CA LEU A 59 -13.25 8.47 -3.40
C LEU A 59 -13.29 9.93 -2.92
N SER A 60 -13.67 10.15 -1.66
CA SER A 60 -13.89 11.52 -1.15
C SER A 60 -12.60 12.29 -0.90
N LYS A 61 -11.45 11.61 -0.62
CA LYS A 61 -10.19 12.27 -0.28
C LYS A 61 -9.21 12.32 -1.44
N THR A 62 -9.29 11.38 -2.39
CA THR A 62 -8.30 11.24 -3.45
C THR A 62 -8.92 11.04 -4.84
N GLY A 63 -10.24 10.89 -4.95
CA GLY A 63 -10.90 10.58 -6.23
C GLY A 63 -10.70 9.14 -6.72
N ILE A 64 -10.04 8.28 -5.93
CA ILE A 64 -9.83 6.86 -6.28
C ILE A 64 -11.17 6.14 -6.24
N ASN A 65 -11.57 5.57 -7.37
CA ASN A 65 -12.83 4.82 -7.53
C ASN A 65 -12.60 3.35 -7.96
N SER A 66 -11.37 2.97 -8.24
CA SER A 66 -10.99 1.60 -8.62
C SER A 66 -9.65 1.21 -8.01
N TYR A 67 -9.50 -0.07 -7.72
CA TYR A 67 -8.28 -0.66 -7.17
C TYR A 67 -8.19 -2.14 -7.57
N ARG A 68 -6.98 -2.69 -7.54
CA ARG A 68 -6.73 -4.11 -7.87
C ARG A 68 -6.99 -5.03 -6.70
N PHE A 69 -6.70 -4.57 -5.48
CA PHE A 69 -6.81 -5.39 -4.27
C PHE A 69 -7.01 -4.52 -3.04
N MET A 70 -7.74 -5.04 -2.05
CA MET A 70 -7.93 -4.41 -0.75
C MET A 70 -7.98 -5.47 0.35
N VAL A 71 -7.31 -5.20 1.48
CA VAL A 71 -7.32 -6.08 2.65
C VAL A 71 -7.15 -5.27 3.94
N HIS A 72 -7.82 -5.72 5.01
CA HIS A 72 -7.56 -5.22 6.36
C HIS A 72 -6.12 -5.56 6.78
N THR A 73 -5.45 -4.62 7.47
CA THR A 73 -4.08 -4.81 7.93
C THR A 73 -3.93 -4.85 9.43
N ALA A 74 -4.42 -3.83 10.13
CA ALA A 74 -4.28 -3.71 11.57
C ALA A 74 -5.33 -2.77 12.18
N VAL A 75 -5.44 -2.85 13.49
CA VAL A 75 -6.17 -1.88 14.33
C VAL A 75 -5.14 -1.10 15.14
N PHE A 76 -5.31 0.22 15.19
CA PHE A 76 -4.51 1.15 15.96
C PHE A 76 -5.39 1.72 17.07
N ASP A 77 -5.08 1.36 18.31
CA ASP A 77 -5.89 1.61 19.50
C ASP A 77 -5.21 2.52 20.53
N ASP A 78 -4.17 3.24 20.13
CA ASP A 78 -3.64 4.34 20.91
C ASP A 78 -4.65 5.50 20.87
N PHE A 79 -5.36 5.72 21.96
CA PHE A 79 -6.42 6.73 22.02
C PHE A 79 -5.89 8.17 21.99
N GLU A 80 -4.58 8.38 22.16
CA GLU A 80 -3.92 9.70 22.04
C GLU A 80 -3.48 10.00 20.59
N ARG A 81 -3.70 9.06 19.65
CA ARG A 81 -3.35 9.21 18.23
C ARG A 81 -4.02 10.40 17.54
N ASP A 82 -5.16 10.85 18.04
CA ASP A 82 -5.94 11.95 17.49
C ASP A 82 -6.26 12.97 18.60
N GLU A 83 -5.74 14.20 18.47
CA GLU A 83 -5.94 15.27 19.45
C GLU A 83 -7.42 15.71 19.60
N ARG A 84 -8.29 15.33 18.69
CA ARG A 84 -9.74 15.62 18.76
C ARG A 84 -10.48 14.74 19.76
N GLY A 85 -9.87 13.65 20.22
CA GLY A 85 -10.40 12.74 21.21
C GLY A 85 -10.10 11.28 20.95
N PRO A 86 -10.50 10.38 21.86
CA PRO A 86 -10.24 8.95 21.76
C PRO A 86 -10.75 8.40 20.43
N THR A 87 -9.83 7.92 19.61
CA THR A 87 -10.12 7.41 18.27
C THR A 87 -9.37 6.10 18.02
N LEU A 88 -10.09 5.09 17.57
CA LEU A 88 -9.55 3.82 17.12
C LEU A 88 -9.50 3.81 15.60
N SER A 89 -8.42 3.39 14.98
CA SER A 89 -8.32 3.25 13.52
C SER A 89 -8.29 1.79 13.08
N ILE A 90 -9.07 1.49 12.05
CA ILE A 90 -9.05 0.21 11.34
C ILE A 90 -8.42 0.46 9.97
N ALA A 91 -7.17 0.04 9.79
CA ALA A 91 -6.40 0.31 8.60
C ALA A 91 -6.56 -0.76 7.51
N HIS A 92 -6.59 -0.32 6.26
CA HIS A 92 -6.69 -1.19 5.09
C HIS A 92 -5.59 -0.86 4.07
N LEU A 93 -4.90 -1.88 3.61
CA LEU A 93 -4.01 -1.80 2.45
C LEU A 93 -4.86 -1.84 1.17
N VAL A 94 -4.54 -0.99 0.22
CA VAL A 94 -5.20 -0.93 -1.09
C VAL A 94 -4.12 -0.88 -2.17
N ILE A 95 -4.15 -1.80 -3.13
CA ILE A 95 -3.24 -1.80 -4.27
C ILE A 95 -3.94 -1.17 -5.47
N LEU A 96 -3.38 -0.09 -5.98
CA LEU A 96 -3.92 0.64 -7.12
C LEU A 96 -3.28 0.18 -8.43
N GLU A 97 -3.99 0.40 -9.53
CA GLU A 97 -3.47 0.20 -10.87
C GLU A 97 -2.62 1.38 -11.34
N GLN A 98 -3.08 2.59 -11.05
CA GLN A 98 -2.46 3.84 -11.48
C GLN A 98 -2.67 4.94 -10.45
N VAL A 99 -1.86 5.98 -10.56
CA VAL A 99 -2.05 7.22 -9.78
C VAL A 99 -3.32 7.92 -10.27
N PRO A 100 -4.21 8.39 -9.36
CA PRO A 100 -5.38 9.15 -9.76
C PRO A 100 -4.99 10.55 -10.28
N GLU A 101 -5.65 11.01 -11.32
CA GLU A 101 -5.51 12.36 -11.84
C GLU A 101 -6.35 13.33 -10.99
N ASN A 102 -5.75 13.88 -9.95
CA ASN A 102 -6.42 14.81 -9.03
C ASN A 102 -5.39 15.74 -8.36
N ASP A 103 -5.59 17.05 -8.45
CA ASP A 103 -4.68 18.07 -7.90
C ASP A 103 -4.54 18.02 -6.37
N SER A 104 -5.51 17.46 -5.67
CA SER A 104 -5.45 17.28 -4.21
C SER A 104 -4.65 16.05 -3.78
N VAL A 105 -4.20 15.22 -4.72
CA VAL A 105 -3.40 14.02 -4.43
C VAL A 105 -1.92 14.36 -4.34
N ARG A 106 -1.23 13.69 -3.44
CA ARG A 106 0.23 13.67 -3.36
C ARG A 106 0.71 12.23 -3.37
N VAL A 107 1.76 11.97 -4.12
CA VAL A 107 2.36 10.64 -4.29
C VAL A 107 3.78 10.69 -3.80
N TYR A 108 4.10 9.81 -2.85
CA TYR A 108 5.43 9.74 -2.25
C TYR A 108 6.01 8.35 -2.44
N PRO A 109 7.23 8.22 -3.00
CA PRO A 109 7.98 6.98 -2.89
C PRO A 109 8.11 6.59 -1.41
N LEU A 110 7.94 5.31 -1.07
CA LEU A 110 8.05 4.85 0.32
C LEU A 110 9.41 5.21 0.95
N SER A 111 10.46 5.27 0.14
CA SER A 111 11.81 5.69 0.55
C SER A 111 11.96 7.19 0.85
N GLN A 112 10.98 8.02 0.47
CA GLN A 112 10.98 9.47 0.62
C GLN A 112 9.70 9.98 1.29
N LEU A 113 9.12 9.15 2.14
CA LEU A 113 7.90 9.47 2.84
C LEU A 113 8.13 10.61 3.85
N PRO A 114 7.41 11.74 3.75
CA PRO A 114 7.50 12.79 4.75
C PRO A 114 6.85 12.38 6.07
N THR A 115 7.04 13.17 7.11
CA THR A 115 6.23 13.05 8.32
C THR A 115 4.80 13.45 7.98
N LEU A 116 3.87 12.53 8.18
CA LEU A 116 2.44 12.72 7.97
C LEU A 116 1.75 13.02 9.31
N PRO A 117 0.58 13.68 9.28
CA PRO A 117 -0.25 13.87 10.46
C PRO A 117 -0.64 12.58 11.16
N PHE A 118 -0.95 12.67 12.44
CA PHE A 118 -1.36 11.54 13.28
C PHE A 118 -0.27 10.44 13.32
N ASP A 119 -0.69 9.21 13.39
CA ASP A 119 0.16 8.01 13.32
C ASP A 119 0.26 7.40 11.91
N HIS A 120 0.00 8.20 10.85
CA HIS A 120 -0.09 7.71 9.47
C HIS A 120 1.20 7.04 8.99
N ASN A 121 2.38 7.51 9.40
CA ASN A 121 3.64 6.83 9.06
C ASN A 121 3.70 5.42 9.68
N GLN A 122 3.18 5.25 10.89
CA GLN A 122 3.11 3.94 11.55
C GLN A 122 2.10 3.02 10.84
N ILE A 123 0.94 3.55 10.44
CA ILE A 123 -0.06 2.81 9.66
C ILE A 123 0.53 2.31 8.33
N ILE A 124 1.27 3.16 7.61
CA ILE A 124 1.95 2.79 6.37
C ILE A 124 3.01 1.71 6.62
N SER A 125 3.82 1.86 7.66
CA SER A 125 4.84 0.89 8.03
C SER A 125 4.23 -0.49 8.30
N GLN A 126 3.15 -0.55 9.06
CA GLN A 126 2.44 -1.80 9.37
C GLN A 126 1.79 -2.41 8.12
N ALA A 127 1.20 -1.61 7.24
CA ALA A 127 0.64 -2.09 5.98
C ALA A 127 1.73 -2.68 5.06
N CYS A 128 2.92 -2.05 5.01
CA CYS A 128 4.08 -2.58 4.28
C CYS A 128 4.58 -3.90 4.87
N ALA A 129 4.57 -4.04 6.21
CA ALA A 129 4.93 -5.28 6.88
C ALA A 129 3.96 -6.42 6.50
N VAL A 130 2.65 -6.18 6.57
CA VAL A 130 1.63 -7.16 6.18
C VAL A 130 1.77 -7.53 4.70
N LEU A 131 2.00 -6.56 3.82
CA LEU A 131 2.19 -6.82 2.40
C LEU A 131 3.44 -7.68 2.15
N LEU A 132 4.56 -7.38 2.80
CA LEU A 132 5.80 -8.15 2.69
C LEU A 132 5.60 -9.61 3.14
N ASP A 133 4.95 -9.83 4.28
CA ASP A 133 4.67 -11.16 4.82
C ASP A 133 3.68 -11.96 3.95
N SER A 134 2.81 -11.25 3.22
CA SER A 134 1.80 -11.85 2.35
C SER A 134 2.31 -12.19 0.95
N LEU A 135 3.51 -11.70 0.56
CA LEU A 135 4.07 -11.99 -0.76
C LEU A 135 4.22 -13.51 -0.94
N TRP A 136 3.67 -14.02 -2.05
CA TRP A 136 3.65 -15.45 -2.43
C TRP A 136 2.77 -16.34 -1.54
N VAL A 137 2.32 -15.87 -0.38
CA VAL A 137 1.32 -16.54 0.46
C VAL A 137 -0.09 -16.24 -0.07
N ASN A 138 -0.35 -14.99 -0.40
CA ASN A 138 -1.57 -14.54 -1.07
C ASN A 138 -1.26 -14.24 -2.53
N ALA A 139 -1.66 -15.14 -3.44
CA ALA A 139 -1.37 -15.01 -4.87
C ALA A 139 -2.08 -13.81 -5.51
N GLU A 140 -3.32 -13.51 -5.11
CA GLU A 140 -4.10 -12.38 -5.64
C GLU A 140 -3.46 -11.05 -5.25
N LEU A 141 -3.04 -10.89 -3.99
CA LEU A 141 -2.34 -9.72 -3.51
C LEU A 141 -0.99 -9.55 -4.24
N THR A 142 -0.23 -10.63 -4.39
CA THR A 142 1.06 -10.58 -5.09
C THR A 142 0.88 -10.20 -6.56
N ARG A 143 -0.14 -10.75 -7.23
CA ARG A 143 -0.50 -10.39 -8.61
C ARG A 143 -0.95 -8.93 -8.73
N ALA A 144 -1.75 -8.45 -7.80
CA ALA A 144 -2.17 -7.05 -7.77
C ALA A 144 -0.98 -6.09 -7.68
N LEU A 145 0.03 -6.44 -6.86
CA LEU A 145 1.24 -5.63 -6.67
C LEU A 145 2.18 -5.68 -7.89
N LEU A 146 2.46 -6.87 -8.43
CA LEU A 146 3.45 -7.07 -9.49
C LEU A 146 2.88 -6.88 -10.90
N GLY A 147 1.56 -6.93 -11.05
CA GLY A 147 0.89 -6.93 -12.37
C GLY A 147 0.98 -8.31 -13.04
N GLU A 148 0.44 -8.38 -14.28
CA GLU A 148 0.36 -9.63 -15.05
C GLU A 148 1.73 -10.15 -15.48
N ASN A 149 2.64 -9.24 -15.83
CA ASN A 149 4.00 -9.55 -16.24
C ASN A 149 4.97 -8.75 -15.38
N PHE A 150 6.01 -9.40 -14.91
CA PHE A 150 7.00 -8.81 -14.03
C PHE A 150 8.37 -9.45 -14.21
N THR A 151 9.42 -8.79 -13.76
CA THR A 151 10.79 -9.32 -13.78
C THR A 151 11.23 -9.78 -12.39
N THR A 152 12.30 -10.57 -12.34
CA THR A 152 12.96 -10.89 -11.06
C THR A 152 13.43 -9.61 -10.34
N ALA A 153 13.87 -8.60 -11.10
CA ALA A 153 14.29 -7.31 -10.54
C ALA A 153 13.13 -6.56 -9.87
N ASP A 154 11.92 -6.61 -10.47
CA ASP A 154 10.73 -5.99 -9.86
C ASP A 154 10.41 -6.63 -8.50
N VAL A 155 10.46 -7.96 -8.42
CA VAL A 155 10.22 -8.68 -7.16
C VAL A 155 11.23 -8.25 -6.09
N VAL A 156 12.52 -8.24 -6.45
CA VAL A 156 13.59 -7.82 -5.53
C VAL A 156 13.41 -6.37 -5.07
N ALA A 157 13.07 -5.47 -6.00
CA ALA A 157 12.81 -4.07 -5.68
C ALA A 157 11.64 -3.93 -4.68
N ARG A 158 10.50 -4.56 -4.96
CA ARG A 158 9.34 -4.53 -4.05
C ARG A 158 9.67 -5.09 -2.66
N MET A 159 10.37 -6.23 -2.59
CA MET A 159 10.79 -6.80 -1.30
C MET A 159 11.65 -5.83 -0.48
N LYS A 160 12.63 -5.17 -1.12
CA LYS A 160 13.51 -4.21 -0.44
C LYS A 160 12.77 -2.95 0.01
N GLU A 161 11.94 -2.36 -0.86
CA GLU A 161 11.14 -1.18 -0.54
C GLU A 161 10.17 -1.44 0.62
N LEU A 162 9.48 -2.57 0.59
CA LEU A 162 8.56 -2.96 1.66
C LEU A 162 9.30 -3.21 2.98
N ALA A 163 10.43 -3.92 2.95
CA ALA A 163 11.22 -4.16 4.16
C ALA A 163 11.73 -2.86 4.78
N ALA A 164 12.25 -1.95 3.96
CA ALA A 164 12.72 -0.64 4.42
C ALA A 164 11.57 0.20 5.02
N ALA A 165 10.41 0.27 4.35
CA ALA A 165 9.24 0.99 4.84
C ALA A 165 8.65 0.38 6.11
N ALA A 166 8.75 -0.94 6.27
CA ALA A 166 8.35 -1.68 7.47
C ALA A 166 9.37 -1.61 8.61
N GLY A 167 10.50 -0.91 8.44
CA GLY A 167 11.57 -0.88 9.44
C GLY A 167 12.23 -2.24 9.70
N ARG A 168 12.19 -3.14 8.72
CA ARG A 168 12.76 -4.50 8.82
C ARG A 168 14.13 -4.58 8.16
N ALA A 169 14.89 -5.61 8.53
CA ALA A 169 16.17 -5.90 7.89
C ALA A 169 16.01 -6.16 6.38
N GLU A 170 17.05 -5.81 5.61
CA GLU A 170 17.06 -6.04 4.17
C GLU A 170 16.87 -7.54 3.86
N PRO A 171 15.91 -7.90 2.97
CA PRO A 171 15.61 -9.30 2.68
C PRO A 171 16.75 -9.97 1.92
N VAL A 172 16.96 -11.27 2.18
CA VAL A 172 17.90 -12.10 1.43
C VAL A 172 17.33 -12.39 0.04
N VAL A 173 17.92 -11.82 -1.00
CA VAL A 173 17.38 -11.88 -2.38
C VAL A 173 18.14 -12.86 -3.30
N ASN A 174 19.21 -13.48 -2.83
CA ASN A 174 20.08 -14.34 -3.67
C ASN A 174 19.35 -15.54 -4.30
N ASN A 175 18.27 -16.00 -3.71
CA ASN A 175 17.52 -17.17 -4.16
C ASN A 175 16.17 -16.82 -4.85
N VAL A 176 15.83 -15.54 -5.02
CA VAL A 176 14.53 -15.13 -5.59
C VAL A 176 14.31 -15.77 -6.98
N GLY A 177 15.27 -15.71 -7.88
CA GLY A 177 15.14 -16.31 -9.21
C GLY A 177 14.88 -17.83 -9.19
N ARG A 178 15.47 -18.56 -8.23
CA ARG A 178 15.23 -19.99 -8.04
C ARG A 178 13.82 -20.24 -7.48
N ALA A 179 13.41 -19.46 -6.49
CA ALA A 179 12.06 -19.55 -5.91
C ALA A 179 10.99 -19.29 -6.96
N LEU A 180 11.16 -18.27 -7.81
CA LEU A 180 10.26 -17.98 -8.92
C LEU A 180 10.20 -19.15 -9.92
N SER A 181 11.34 -19.76 -10.25
CA SER A 181 11.38 -20.91 -11.17
C SER A 181 10.66 -22.15 -10.61
N SER A 182 10.51 -22.26 -9.30
CA SER A 182 9.84 -23.38 -8.63
C SER A 182 8.35 -23.12 -8.39
N ASN A 183 7.89 -21.89 -8.59
CA ASN A 183 6.50 -21.50 -8.33
C ASN A 183 5.60 -21.91 -9.52
N LYS A 184 4.60 -22.76 -9.23
CA LYS A 184 3.68 -23.31 -10.24
C LYS A 184 2.61 -22.31 -10.72
N SER A 185 2.42 -21.19 -10.01
CA SER A 185 1.43 -20.16 -10.36
C SER A 185 1.96 -19.17 -11.41
N ILE A 186 3.24 -19.28 -11.78
CA ILE A 186 3.88 -18.40 -12.76
C ILE A 186 4.68 -19.21 -13.76
N ARG A 187 4.83 -18.67 -14.96
CA ARG A 187 5.71 -19.23 -15.98
C ARG A 187 6.78 -18.21 -16.38
N LYS A 188 7.95 -18.71 -16.73
CA LYS A 188 9.01 -17.87 -17.29
C LYS A 188 8.69 -17.56 -18.74
N LEU A 189 8.84 -16.29 -19.10
CA LEU A 189 8.72 -15.83 -20.48
C LEU A 189 10.04 -16.00 -21.22
N ASP A 190 9.98 -16.23 -22.53
CA ASP A 190 11.16 -16.23 -23.39
C ASP A 190 11.78 -14.83 -23.39
N ALA A 191 13.12 -14.81 -23.32
CA ALA A 191 13.84 -13.55 -23.29
C ALA A 191 13.78 -12.88 -24.67
N VAL A 192 13.19 -11.69 -24.74
CA VAL A 192 13.28 -10.83 -25.93
C VAL A 192 14.59 -10.04 -25.81
N PRO A 193 15.55 -10.20 -26.73
CA PRO A 193 16.79 -9.46 -26.70
C PRO A 193 16.52 -7.94 -26.81
N GLN A 194 16.92 -7.19 -25.81
CA GLN A 194 16.87 -5.72 -25.81
C GLN A 194 18.29 -5.20 -25.51
N GLY A 195 18.98 -4.74 -26.53
CA GLY A 195 20.32 -4.13 -26.37
C GLY A 195 21.47 -5.08 -26.07
N THR A 196 22.59 -4.52 -25.60
CA THR A 196 23.80 -5.25 -25.23
C THR A 196 23.70 -5.76 -23.78
N GLY A 197 23.43 -7.04 -23.57
CA GLY A 197 23.38 -7.68 -22.25
C GLY A 197 22.37 -8.81 -22.19
N ARG A 198 22.47 -9.65 -21.13
CA ARG A 198 21.46 -10.69 -20.88
C ARG A 198 20.19 -10.02 -20.38
N PRO A 199 19.05 -10.16 -21.10
CA PRO A 199 17.79 -9.56 -20.64
C PRO A 199 17.39 -10.14 -19.28
N PRO A 200 16.72 -9.35 -18.42
CA PRO A 200 16.23 -9.82 -17.13
C PRO A 200 15.23 -10.95 -17.33
N ALA A 201 15.24 -11.91 -16.42
CA ALA A 201 14.25 -12.99 -16.45
C ALA A 201 12.86 -12.39 -16.16
N SER A 202 11.93 -12.62 -17.08
CA SER A 202 10.54 -12.16 -17.02
C SER A 202 9.59 -13.31 -16.75
N TRP A 203 8.50 -13.01 -16.06
CA TRP A 203 7.53 -13.96 -15.55
C TRP A 203 6.11 -13.48 -15.85
N GLN A 204 5.19 -14.44 -15.98
CA GLN A 204 3.77 -14.20 -16.18
C GLN A 204 2.97 -15.15 -15.29
N TRP A 205 1.86 -14.70 -14.77
CA TRP A 205 0.88 -15.54 -14.07
C TRP A 205 0.25 -16.55 -15.03
N VAL A 206 -0.03 -17.76 -14.51
CA VAL A 206 -0.66 -18.87 -15.25
C VAL A 206 -2.15 -18.90 -14.96
#